data_19238fa981a1a759d6ef03227de7996b
#
_entry.id   19238fa981a1a759d6ef03227de7996b
#
_cell.length_a   1.000
_cell.length_b   1.000
_cell.length_c   1.000
_cell.angle_alpha   90.00
_cell.angle_beta   90.00
_cell.angle_gamma   90.00
#
_symmetry.space_group_name_H-M   'P 1'
#
loop_
_entity.id
_entity.type
_entity.pdbx_description
1 polymer ?
#
loop_
_entity_poly.entity_id
_entity_poly.type
_entity_poly.pdbx_seq_one_letter_code
_entity_poly.pdbx_strand_id
1 'polypeptide(L)'
;MIHIGLAPTSKTTIILEQCGKNKGYKEKDVCGFCPNDGCCIPEGPEKIESIIDMKTIWKNLQVKRMDVIFSRDAGRYLCDYTYYISLYYGKRRAAFIHVPPLSRQVTAELIGKKLQRIILEMLDQCK
;
A
#
# COMPACT_ATOMS: atom_id res chain seq x y z
N MET A 1 8.33 -8.04 -1.64
CA MET A 1 6.97 -8.29 -2.21
C MET A 1 6.25 -6.98 -2.41
N ILE A 2 5.57 -6.83 -3.52
CA ILE A 2 4.80 -5.62 -3.83
C ILE A 2 3.33 -6.02 -3.98
N HIS A 3 2.47 -5.36 -3.21
CA HIS A 3 1.02 -5.52 -3.30
C HIS A 3 0.43 -4.34 -4.06
N ILE A 4 -0.54 -4.61 -4.90
CA ILE A 4 -1.27 -3.57 -5.63
C ILE A 4 -2.75 -3.77 -5.35
N GLY A 5 -3.39 -2.74 -4.82
CA GLY A 5 -4.80 -2.79 -4.47
C GLY A 5 -5.57 -1.60 -5.00
N LEU A 6 -6.88 -1.79 -5.16
CA LEU A 6 -7.77 -0.76 -5.67
C LEU A 6 -8.17 0.20 -4.54
N ALA A 7 -8.09 1.51 -4.81
CA ALA A 7 -8.60 2.55 -3.92
C ALA A 7 -9.86 3.15 -4.56
N PRO A 8 -11.07 2.65 -4.24
CA PRO A 8 -12.30 3.07 -4.92
C PRO A 8 -12.63 4.55 -4.76
N THR A 9 -12.14 5.18 -3.68
CA THR A 9 -12.40 6.59 -3.40
C THR A 9 -11.43 7.52 -4.11
N SER A 10 -10.30 6.99 -4.62
CA SER A 10 -9.35 7.78 -5.41
C SER A 10 -9.83 7.89 -6.85
N LYS A 11 -9.79 9.07 -7.45
CA LYS A 11 -10.24 9.27 -8.82
C LYS A 11 -9.13 9.04 -9.84
N THR A 12 -7.95 9.60 -9.59
CA THR A 12 -6.84 9.56 -10.53
C THR A 12 -5.49 9.30 -9.87
N THR A 13 -5.41 9.35 -8.55
CA THR A 13 -4.16 9.41 -7.81
C THR A 13 -3.71 8.03 -7.34
N ILE A 14 -2.43 7.72 -7.53
CA ILE A 14 -1.78 6.54 -6.95
C ILE A 14 -1.34 6.90 -5.53
N ILE A 15 -1.52 5.95 -4.60
CA ILE A 15 -1.21 6.16 -3.19
C ILE A 15 -0.12 5.18 -2.76
N LEU A 16 0.98 5.72 -2.22
CA LEU A 16 2.08 4.91 -1.68
C LEU A 16 1.87 4.74 -0.18
N GLU A 17 1.63 3.51 0.25
CA GLU A 17 1.34 3.20 1.65
C GLU A 17 2.63 2.84 2.39
N GLN A 18 2.96 3.57 3.47
CA GLN A 18 4.19 3.37 4.24
C GLN A 18 4.08 2.26 5.26
N CYS A 19 2.91 2.09 5.89
CA CYS A 19 2.75 1.22 7.04
C CYS A 19 1.52 0.32 6.95
N GLY A 20 1.61 -0.85 7.61
CA GLY A 20 0.46 -1.68 7.95
C GLY A 20 0.20 -1.59 9.45
N LYS A 21 -1.06 -1.70 9.85
CA LYS A 21 -1.48 -1.63 11.25
C LYS A 21 -2.11 -2.95 11.71
N ASN A 22 -1.91 -3.26 12.99
CA ASN A 22 -2.31 -4.55 13.55
C ASN A 22 -3.75 -4.61 14.05
N LYS A 23 -4.33 -3.47 14.42
CA LYS A 23 -5.64 -3.44 15.09
C LYS A 23 -6.69 -2.64 14.30
N GLY A 24 -7.96 -2.89 14.62
CA GLY A 24 -9.07 -2.14 14.04
C GLY A 24 -9.80 -2.87 12.92
N TYR A 25 -9.54 -4.16 12.71
CA TYR A 25 -10.16 -4.95 11.65
C TYR A 25 -11.50 -5.50 12.15
N LYS A 26 -12.58 -4.83 11.80
CA LYS A 26 -13.95 -5.18 12.20
C LYS A 26 -14.78 -5.76 11.06
N GLU A 27 -14.33 -5.57 9.82
CA GLU A 27 -15.04 -6.08 8.65
C GLU A 27 -14.79 -7.57 8.48
N LYS A 28 -15.83 -8.29 8.09
CA LYS A 28 -15.73 -9.72 7.78
C LYS A 28 -15.29 -9.92 6.34
N ASP A 29 -14.58 -11.00 6.08
CA ASP A 29 -14.27 -11.39 4.71
C ASP A 29 -15.50 -12.03 4.04
N VAL A 30 -15.35 -12.51 2.81
CA VAL A 30 -16.46 -13.11 2.05
C VAL A 30 -16.99 -14.40 2.71
N CYS A 31 -16.20 -15.05 3.57
CA CYS A 31 -16.59 -16.24 4.32
C CYS A 31 -17.12 -15.93 5.72
N GLY A 32 -17.24 -14.65 6.07
CA GLY A 32 -17.71 -14.21 7.38
C GLY A 32 -16.64 -14.20 8.45
N PHE A 33 -15.38 -14.40 8.10
CA PHE A 33 -14.26 -14.40 9.05
C PHE A 33 -13.89 -12.98 9.46
N CYS A 34 -13.64 -12.79 10.75
CA CYS A 34 -13.11 -11.55 11.31
C CYS A 34 -11.96 -11.92 12.25
N PRO A 35 -10.82 -11.20 12.20
CA PRO A 35 -9.71 -11.50 13.10
C PRO A 35 -10.12 -11.37 14.57
N ASN A 36 -9.57 -12.22 15.43
CA ASN A 36 -9.79 -12.16 16.87
C ASN A 36 -9.30 -10.81 17.40
N ASP A 37 -10.16 -10.14 18.19
CA ASP A 37 -9.87 -8.81 18.77
C ASP A 37 -9.52 -7.75 17.72
N GLY A 38 -9.87 -8.01 16.44
CA GLY A 38 -9.56 -7.09 15.34
C GLY A 38 -8.09 -6.97 15.01
N CYS A 39 -7.26 -7.96 15.40
CA CYS A 39 -5.81 -7.95 15.18
C CYS A 39 -5.38 -8.91 14.09
N CYS A 40 -4.37 -8.52 13.30
CA CYS A 40 -3.74 -9.41 12.32
C CYS A 40 -2.92 -10.50 13.02
N ILE A 41 -2.07 -10.10 13.95
CA ILE A 41 -1.19 -10.98 14.72
C ILE A 41 -1.40 -10.66 16.21
N PRO A 42 -1.90 -11.61 17.01
CA PRO A 42 -2.00 -11.39 18.45
C PRO A 42 -0.61 -11.05 19.03
N GLU A 43 -0.57 -10.01 19.87
CA GLU A 43 0.67 -9.55 20.50
C GLU A 43 1.72 -9.03 19.52
N GLY A 44 1.39 -8.86 18.23
CA GLY A 44 2.28 -8.24 17.26
C GLY A 44 2.37 -6.72 17.47
N PRO A 45 3.39 -6.07 16.87
CA PRO A 45 3.50 -4.61 16.93
C PRO A 45 2.22 -3.94 16.44
N GLU A 46 1.89 -2.78 17.01
CA GLU A 46 0.71 -2.03 16.61
C GLU A 46 0.80 -1.59 15.15
N LYS A 47 2.00 -1.21 14.72
CA LYS A 47 2.26 -0.71 13.37
C LYS A 47 3.62 -1.21 12.89
N ILE A 48 3.72 -1.57 11.60
CA ILE A 48 4.98 -1.92 10.98
C ILE A 48 5.16 -1.05 9.74
N GLU A 49 6.31 -0.38 9.66
CA GLU A 49 6.66 0.41 8.47
C GLU A 49 7.45 -0.44 7.47
N SER A 50 7.22 -0.20 6.18
CA SER A 50 8.03 -0.79 5.13
C SER A 50 9.47 -0.32 5.25
N ILE A 51 10.42 -1.18 4.85
CA ILE A 51 11.82 -0.79 4.72
C ILE A 51 12.01 0.25 3.60
N ILE A 52 11.08 0.29 2.65
CA ILE A 52 11.09 1.29 1.57
C ILE A 52 10.63 2.63 2.15
N ASP A 53 11.41 3.68 1.93
CA ASP A 53 11.04 5.04 2.32
C ASP A 53 10.12 5.64 1.25
N MET A 54 8.82 5.46 1.44
CA MET A 54 7.80 5.92 0.50
C MET A 54 7.77 7.44 0.37
N LYS A 55 8.11 8.14 1.46
CA LYS A 55 8.13 9.62 1.45
C LYS A 55 9.20 10.15 0.50
N THR A 56 10.38 9.54 0.49
CA THR A 56 11.45 9.91 -0.43
C THR A 56 11.05 9.63 -1.88
N ILE A 57 10.43 8.48 -2.13
CA ILE A 57 9.92 8.16 -3.47
C ILE A 57 8.87 9.19 -3.90
N TRP A 58 7.94 9.51 -3.00
CA TRP A 58 6.91 10.51 -3.27
C TRP A 58 7.53 11.86 -3.64
N LYS A 59 8.54 12.31 -2.88
CA LYS A 59 9.23 13.58 -3.18
C LYS A 59 9.89 13.55 -4.56
N ASN A 60 10.57 12.47 -4.90
CA ASN A 60 11.24 12.33 -6.19
C ASN A 60 10.24 12.36 -7.36
N LEU A 61 9.09 11.73 -7.18
CA LEU A 61 8.04 11.70 -8.21
C LEU A 61 7.32 13.05 -8.33
N GLN A 62 7.21 13.81 -7.24
CA GLN A 62 6.65 15.17 -7.30
C GLN A 62 7.51 16.08 -8.18
N VAL A 63 8.82 15.97 -8.09
CA VAL A 63 9.74 16.72 -8.97
C VAL A 63 9.47 16.40 -10.44
N LYS A 64 9.07 15.17 -10.74
CA LYS A 64 8.73 14.71 -12.10
C LYS A 64 7.26 14.96 -12.46
N ARG A 65 6.53 15.69 -11.61
CA ARG A 65 5.11 16.04 -11.79
C ARG A 65 4.19 14.85 -11.94
N MET A 66 4.53 13.72 -11.30
CA MET A 66 3.68 12.54 -11.28
C MET A 66 2.62 12.68 -10.17
N ASP A 67 1.38 12.32 -10.47
CA ASP A 67 0.26 12.40 -9.53
C ASP A 67 0.26 11.19 -8.60
N VAL A 68 1.02 11.29 -7.51
CA VAL A 68 1.08 10.29 -6.44
C VAL A 68 1.03 11.00 -5.09
N ILE A 69 0.46 10.31 -4.09
CA ILE A 69 0.46 10.80 -2.72
C ILE A 69 1.08 9.75 -1.79
N PHE A 70 1.51 10.21 -0.64
CA PHE A 70 2.10 9.40 0.40
C PHE A 70 1.08 9.23 1.54
N SER A 71 0.96 8.01 2.06
CA SER A 71 0.01 7.69 3.11
C SER A 71 0.67 6.84 4.20
N ARG A 72 0.27 7.07 5.44
CA ARG A 72 0.64 6.24 6.59
C ARG A 72 -0.53 5.44 7.13
N ASP A 73 -1.66 5.44 6.43
CA ASP A 73 -2.85 4.71 6.86
C ASP A 73 -3.57 4.12 5.65
N ALA A 74 -3.38 2.82 5.44
CA ALA A 74 -4.00 2.09 4.34
C ALA A 74 -5.47 1.71 4.64
N GLY A 75 -6.01 2.15 5.76
CA GLY A 75 -7.34 1.78 6.22
C GLY A 75 -7.30 0.56 7.15
N ARG A 76 -8.48 -0.03 7.38
CA ARG A 76 -8.60 -1.24 8.23
C ARG A 76 -9.38 -2.32 7.50
N TYR A 77 -9.11 -2.47 6.22
CA TYR A 77 -9.74 -3.44 5.35
C TYR A 77 -8.72 -4.50 4.91
N LEU A 78 -9.08 -5.31 3.95
CA LEU A 78 -8.25 -6.42 3.50
C LEU A 78 -6.86 -5.96 3.01
N CYS A 79 -6.79 -4.81 2.34
CA CYS A 79 -5.52 -4.28 1.85
C CYS A 79 -4.51 -4.03 2.98
N ASP A 80 -4.94 -3.35 4.03
CA ASP A 80 -4.07 -3.06 5.17
C ASP A 80 -3.73 -4.34 5.95
N TYR A 81 -4.69 -5.24 6.11
CA TYR A 81 -4.49 -6.55 6.75
C TYR A 81 -3.40 -7.34 6.00
N THR A 82 -3.54 -7.47 4.69
CA THR A 82 -2.57 -8.19 3.85
C THR A 82 -1.19 -7.55 3.93
N TYR A 83 -1.13 -6.23 3.90
CA TYR A 83 0.12 -5.50 3.99
C TYR A 83 0.83 -5.74 5.33
N TYR A 84 0.08 -5.67 6.43
CA TYR A 84 0.65 -5.92 7.75
C TYR A 84 1.24 -7.32 7.84
N ILE A 85 0.52 -8.33 7.38
CA ILE A 85 0.99 -9.72 7.40
C ILE A 85 2.29 -9.87 6.60
N SER A 86 2.36 -9.25 5.42
CA SER A 86 3.58 -9.27 4.59
C SER A 86 4.75 -8.56 5.25
N LEU A 87 4.49 -7.43 5.91
CA LEU A 87 5.54 -6.70 6.64
C LEU A 87 6.06 -7.49 7.84
N TYR A 88 5.15 -8.15 8.55
CA TYR A 88 5.51 -8.93 9.73
C TYR A 88 6.39 -10.13 9.35
N TYR A 89 5.93 -10.97 8.44
CA TYR A 89 6.65 -12.17 8.05
C TYR A 89 7.82 -11.89 7.10
N GLY A 90 7.74 -10.86 6.29
CA GLY A 90 8.77 -10.48 5.32
C GLY A 90 9.84 -9.56 5.89
N LYS A 91 9.90 -9.35 7.19
CA LYS A 91 10.88 -8.48 7.85
C LYS A 91 10.88 -7.06 7.25
N ARG A 92 9.69 -6.52 7.06
CA ARG A 92 9.45 -5.17 6.51
C ARG A 92 9.78 -5.04 5.01
N ARG A 93 10.12 -6.12 4.32
CA ARG A 93 10.49 -6.10 2.90
C ARG A 93 9.25 -6.27 2.02
N ALA A 94 8.31 -5.36 2.17
CA ALA A 94 7.09 -5.34 1.38
C ALA A 94 6.70 -3.89 1.10
N ALA A 95 5.91 -3.70 0.05
CA ALA A 95 5.37 -2.41 -0.32
C ALA A 95 3.90 -2.59 -0.73
N PHE A 96 3.09 -1.58 -0.49
CA PHE A 96 1.70 -1.56 -0.92
C PHE A 96 1.42 -0.27 -1.67
N ILE A 97 0.84 -0.41 -2.84
CA ILE A 97 0.47 0.70 -3.72
C ILE A 97 -1.02 0.60 -4.00
N HIS A 98 -1.77 1.63 -3.63
CA HIS A 98 -3.17 1.75 -4.03
C HIS A 98 -3.26 2.45 -5.38
N VAL A 99 -4.08 1.90 -6.27
CA VAL A 99 -4.29 2.48 -7.61
C VAL A 99 -5.75 2.90 -7.75
N PRO A 100 -6.01 3.96 -8.55
CA PRO A 100 -7.40 4.39 -8.80
C PRO A 100 -8.11 3.42 -9.74
N PRO A 101 -9.47 3.43 -9.74
CA PRO A 101 -10.23 2.65 -10.71
C PRO A 101 -9.91 3.09 -12.14
N LEU A 102 -9.95 2.15 -13.08
CA LEU A 102 -9.75 2.48 -14.49
C LEU A 102 -10.93 3.28 -15.03
N SER A 103 -10.62 4.22 -15.94
CA SER A 103 -11.61 5.08 -16.59
C SER A 103 -11.07 5.48 -17.96
N ARG A 104 -11.79 6.34 -18.66
CA ARG A 104 -11.30 6.88 -19.94
C ARG A 104 -10.03 7.68 -19.77
N GLN A 105 -9.89 8.38 -18.64
CA GLN A 105 -8.73 9.22 -18.34
C GLN A 105 -7.61 8.43 -17.64
N VAL A 106 -7.96 7.33 -16.97
CA VAL A 106 -7.02 6.51 -16.21
C VAL A 106 -7.02 5.12 -16.81
N THR A 107 -6.19 4.92 -17.82
CA THR A 107 -6.10 3.65 -18.55
C THR A 107 -5.13 2.68 -17.86
N ALA A 108 -5.28 1.39 -18.14
CA ALA A 108 -4.34 0.38 -17.64
C ALA A 108 -2.91 0.66 -18.10
N GLU A 109 -2.74 1.14 -19.33
CA GLU A 109 -1.43 1.49 -19.87
C GLU A 109 -0.78 2.64 -19.09
N LEU A 110 -1.56 3.68 -18.79
CA LEU A 110 -1.06 4.82 -18.03
C LEU A 110 -0.65 4.41 -16.61
N ILE A 111 -1.50 3.64 -15.93
CA ILE A 111 -1.21 3.13 -14.58
C ILE A 111 0.02 2.22 -14.61
N GLY A 112 0.12 1.35 -15.61
CA GLY A 112 1.27 0.46 -15.77
C GLY A 112 2.59 1.21 -15.88
N LYS A 113 2.62 2.28 -16.67
CA LYS A 113 3.82 3.11 -16.82
C LYS A 113 4.20 3.81 -15.52
N LYS A 114 3.22 4.32 -14.78
CA LYS A 114 3.45 4.95 -13.47
C LYS A 114 3.97 3.94 -12.47
N LEU A 115 3.40 2.73 -12.43
CA LEU A 115 3.86 1.67 -11.53
C LEU A 115 5.29 1.24 -11.85
N GLN A 116 5.66 1.12 -13.11
CA GLN A 116 7.04 0.82 -13.50
C GLN A 116 8.00 1.85 -12.94
N ARG A 117 7.67 3.12 -13.04
CA ARG A 117 8.51 4.19 -12.53
C ARG A 117 8.65 4.12 -11.01
N ILE A 118 7.55 3.88 -10.31
CA ILE A 118 7.54 3.74 -8.85
C ILE A 118 8.41 2.56 -8.43
N ILE A 119 8.26 1.42 -9.08
CA ILE A 119 9.03 0.21 -8.77
C ILE A 119 10.53 0.44 -9.01
N LEU A 120 10.90 1.14 -10.07
CA LEU A 120 12.30 1.48 -10.33
C LEU A 120 12.88 2.35 -9.20
N GLU A 121 12.13 3.32 -8.71
CA GLU A 121 12.56 4.13 -7.56
C GLU A 121 12.74 3.26 -6.29
N MET A 122 11.85 2.30 -6.07
CA MET A 122 11.96 1.36 -4.95
C MET A 122 13.22 0.49 -5.07
N LEU A 123 13.50 -0.02 -6.25
CA LEU A 123 14.67 -0.84 -6.50
C LEU A 123 15.97 -0.05 -6.30
N ASP A 124 15.99 1.22 -6.67
CA ASP A 124 17.14 2.09 -6.45
C ASP A 124 17.45 2.26 -4.96
N GLN A 125 16.43 2.32 -4.10
CA GLN A 125 16.63 2.38 -2.65
C GLN A 125 17.23 1.09 -2.10
N CYS A 126 16.99 -0.03 -2.75
CA CYS A 126 17.45 -1.34 -2.28
C CYS A 126 18.90 -1.67 -2.69
N LYS A 127 19.53 -0.80 -3.44
CA LYS A 127 20.92 -1.00 -3.88
C LYS A 127 21.93 -0.62 -2.83
#